data_ccf7fe7c05f9d4fcf4dfce7a33af73c4
#
_entry.id   ccf7fe7c05f9d4fcf4dfce7a33af73c4
#
_cell.length_a   1.000
_cell.length_b   1.000
_cell.length_c   1.000
_cell.angle_alpha   90.00
_cell.angle_beta   90.00
_cell.angle_gamma   90.00
#
_symmetry.space_group_name_H-M   'P 1'
#
loop_
_entity.id
_entity.type
_entity.pdbx_description
1 polymer ?
#
loop_
_entity_poly.entity_id
_entity_poly.type
_entity_poly.pdbx_seq_one_letter_code
_entity_poly.pdbx_strand_id
1 'polypeptide(L)'
;MTKKAVITGILALSISGCVETAQMLEAHDSVPFSPCDDAQSLFSFLNGTSEDELKSIGVHTRGARELMAHRNGPDGLAFTEDDDFFDSWEEVDDVPQVGPVTMELLTAHSSSLCVWSEVIFSPQPSWSESHLARFEELINDAHVSIDIAMYSFRDYGLLDAVEDAVDRGVTVRAILEYANDDRKDPEGTLSATLEEMGVEVRGVNKTMHHKFLIIDGPRTSDVDIDSAVVGTGSGNWSWSAATRYDENTVFFAGDDRAVLSFQAEYELMWQNGREVVWNEDIAPVETTPITPEMIEAAGGSEVLLTSGNFKTSVSSTYGNTFSRNTDYSQVALRLAELIWSAEESLEIASGHLRSRVIAEAIVAKAEADPDVQIRVYLDGQEFTRESSYQEEVDEFESCLTEASTATQERNCYERGVHFGYLLAEAGIDLRFKAYSYRWDVSYAEQMHHKYIIIDGTTVASGSYNFSSNAEFDTFENVIVYDSFRYPGLVGEFTENFNEIWNTGEGLYEPFMKDLELGTSTNIPLIFEPMAISWLDFAILKEEIERVCPDVFSDEFKDDPRGHGSCER
;
A
#
# COMPACT_ATOMS: atom_id res chain seq x y z
N MET A 1 -60.96 39.95 19.22
CA MET A 1 -59.97 41.03 18.98
C MET A 1 -58.69 40.40 18.52
N THR A 2 -58.45 40.55 17.25
CA THR A 2 -57.39 40.03 16.42
C THR A 2 -56.06 40.74 16.67
N LYS A 3 -54.97 40.02 16.75
CA LYS A 3 -53.65 40.55 16.38
C LYS A 3 -52.93 39.60 15.44
N LYS A 4 -52.73 40.07 14.20
CA LYS A 4 -51.88 39.49 13.17
C LYS A 4 -50.42 39.63 13.58
N ALA A 5 -49.63 38.58 13.47
CA ALA A 5 -48.17 38.64 13.46
C ALA A 5 -47.72 38.47 12.00
N VAL A 6 -46.91 39.40 11.56
CA VAL A 6 -46.24 39.42 10.26
C VAL A 6 -44.98 38.56 10.38
N ILE A 7 -44.85 37.55 9.55
CA ILE A 7 -43.64 36.77 9.40
C ILE A 7 -42.85 37.35 8.23
N THR A 8 -41.70 37.92 8.53
CA THR A 8 -40.71 38.37 7.55
C THR A 8 -39.90 37.13 7.15
N GLY A 9 -40.02 36.70 5.91
CA GLY A 9 -39.20 35.64 5.37
C GLY A 9 -37.78 36.14 5.10
N ILE A 10 -36.84 35.46 5.66
CA ILE A 10 -35.41 35.55 5.27
C ILE A 10 -35.18 34.38 4.32
N LEU A 11 -34.86 34.71 3.07
CA LEU A 11 -34.37 33.76 2.08
C LEU A 11 -32.96 33.37 2.50
N ALA A 12 -32.76 32.17 3.02
CA ALA A 12 -31.45 31.56 3.10
C ALA A 12 -31.18 30.87 1.75
N LEU A 13 -30.20 31.35 1.01
CA LEU A 13 -29.61 30.60 -0.08
C LEU A 13 -28.87 29.42 0.52
N SER A 14 -29.30 28.24 0.17
CA SER A 14 -28.61 26.98 0.51
C SER A 14 -27.28 26.89 -0.24
N ILE A 15 -26.20 26.89 0.49
CA ILE A 15 -24.92 26.38 0.02
C ILE A 15 -25.06 24.85 0.11
N SER A 16 -25.35 24.23 -1.03
CA SER A 16 -25.61 22.80 -1.15
C SER A 16 -24.49 22.19 -1.99
N GLY A 17 -23.59 21.54 -1.36
CA GLY A 17 -22.55 20.77 -2.01
C GLY A 17 -21.79 19.91 -0.99
N CYS A 18 -21.03 20.53 -0.10
CA CYS A 18 -20.27 19.79 0.92
C CYS A 18 -21.11 19.39 2.16
N VAL A 19 -22.20 20.11 2.46
CA VAL A 19 -23.03 19.78 3.64
C VAL A 19 -23.87 18.52 3.40
N GLU A 20 -24.20 18.19 2.15
CA GLU A 20 -24.96 16.97 1.87
C GLU A 20 -24.09 15.69 1.95
N THR A 21 -22.82 15.73 1.53
CA THR A 21 -21.92 14.58 1.64
C THR A 21 -21.61 14.25 3.11
N ALA A 22 -21.30 15.28 3.91
CA ALA A 22 -21.11 15.11 5.36
C ALA A 22 -22.41 14.69 6.08
N GLN A 23 -23.60 15.18 5.63
CA GLN A 23 -24.88 14.79 6.22
C GLN A 23 -25.37 13.40 5.79
N MET A 24 -24.98 12.90 4.61
CA MET A 24 -25.25 11.51 4.22
C MET A 24 -24.36 10.52 4.99
N LEU A 25 -23.12 10.91 5.31
CA LEU A 25 -22.23 10.14 6.18
C LEU A 25 -22.63 10.24 7.67
N GLU A 26 -23.19 11.37 8.14
CA GLU A 26 -23.73 11.53 9.50
C GLU A 26 -25.01 10.72 9.77
N ALA A 27 -25.67 10.17 8.75
CA ALA A 27 -26.86 9.33 8.94
C ALA A 27 -26.54 7.88 9.32
N HIS A 28 -25.27 7.52 9.34
CA HIS A 28 -24.79 6.19 9.76
C HIS A 28 -24.08 6.27 11.11
N ASP A 29 -24.79 5.87 12.15
CA ASP A 29 -24.41 5.94 13.58
C ASP A 29 -23.24 5.02 13.98
N SER A 30 -22.36 4.54 13.08
CA SER A 30 -21.37 3.51 13.41
C SER A 30 -19.94 3.75 12.93
N VAL A 31 -19.65 4.68 12.03
CA VAL A 31 -18.26 4.95 11.62
C VAL A 31 -17.89 6.38 11.95
N PRO A 32 -17.00 6.61 12.93
CA PRO A 32 -16.45 7.94 13.11
C PRO A 32 -15.45 8.21 11.97
N PHE A 33 -15.97 8.66 10.82
CA PHE A 33 -15.12 9.34 9.86
C PHE A 33 -14.57 10.57 10.56
N SER A 34 -13.26 10.63 10.76
CA SER A 34 -12.64 11.88 11.18
C SER A 34 -12.90 12.89 10.08
N PRO A 35 -13.64 13.99 10.33
CA PRO A 35 -13.84 14.97 9.28
C PRO A 35 -12.48 15.49 8.85
N CYS A 36 -12.30 15.71 7.54
CA CYS A 36 -11.13 16.39 7.04
C CYS A 36 -10.91 17.69 7.82
N ASP A 37 -9.70 17.94 8.27
CA ASP A 37 -9.34 19.23 8.86
C ASP A 37 -9.20 20.24 7.73
N ASP A 38 -10.23 21.08 7.52
CA ASP A 38 -10.24 22.12 6.47
C ASP A 38 -9.01 23.04 6.57
N ALA A 39 -8.48 23.28 7.77
CA ALA A 39 -7.30 24.09 7.96
C ALA A 39 -6.05 23.39 7.42
N GLN A 40 -5.85 22.13 7.77
CA GLN A 40 -4.70 21.37 7.32
C GLN A 40 -4.72 21.13 5.81
N SER A 41 -5.89 20.87 5.25
CA SER A 41 -6.08 20.74 3.79
C SER A 41 -5.75 22.04 3.07
N LEU A 42 -6.15 23.21 3.64
CA LEU A 42 -5.83 24.51 3.08
C LEU A 42 -4.32 24.79 3.10
N PHE A 43 -3.66 24.56 4.22
CA PHE A 43 -2.22 24.84 4.35
C PHE A 43 -1.41 23.91 3.44
N SER A 44 -1.75 22.63 3.40
CA SER A 44 -1.13 21.67 2.49
C SER A 44 -1.29 22.12 1.03
N PHE A 45 -2.51 22.56 0.63
CA PHE A 45 -2.75 23.11 -0.71
C PHE A 45 -1.87 24.34 -0.99
N LEU A 46 -1.86 25.33 -0.11
CA LEU A 46 -1.10 26.56 -0.34
C LEU A 46 0.41 26.31 -0.40
N ASN A 47 0.91 25.36 0.39
CA ASN A 47 2.31 25.01 0.45
C ASN A 47 2.78 24.21 -0.77
N GLY A 48 1.88 23.45 -1.43
CA GLY A 48 2.19 22.67 -2.62
C GLY A 48 1.79 23.27 -3.97
N THR A 49 0.88 24.29 -4.00
CA THR A 49 0.27 24.81 -5.23
C THR A 49 1.17 25.78 -6.00
N SER A 50 0.79 26.06 -7.25
CA SER A 50 1.43 27.05 -8.11
C SER A 50 0.57 28.30 -8.31
N GLU A 51 1.20 29.43 -8.75
CA GLU A 51 0.47 30.66 -9.10
C GLU A 51 -0.60 30.40 -10.16
N ASP A 52 -0.34 29.52 -11.12
CA ASP A 52 -1.26 29.23 -12.21
C ASP A 52 -2.46 28.39 -11.73
N GLU A 53 -2.23 27.48 -10.81
CA GLU A 53 -3.29 26.70 -10.18
C GLU A 53 -4.21 27.58 -9.32
N LEU A 54 -3.67 28.44 -8.48
CA LEU A 54 -4.46 29.45 -7.74
C LEU A 54 -5.33 30.30 -8.66
N LYS A 55 -4.81 30.70 -9.82
CA LYS A 55 -5.61 31.44 -10.82
C LYS A 55 -6.71 30.59 -11.44
N SER A 56 -6.44 29.29 -11.66
CA SER A 56 -7.41 28.36 -12.26
C SER A 56 -8.66 28.19 -11.40
N ILE A 57 -8.52 28.22 -10.07
CA ILE A 57 -9.62 28.16 -9.11
C ILE A 57 -10.31 29.52 -8.87
N GLY A 58 -9.88 30.57 -9.56
CA GLY A 58 -10.51 31.89 -9.51
C GLY A 58 -9.82 32.90 -8.58
N VAL A 59 -8.72 32.57 -7.94
CA VAL A 59 -7.93 33.56 -7.17
C VAL A 59 -7.39 34.62 -8.10
N HIS A 60 -7.58 35.88 -7.71
CA HIS A 60 -7.12 37.01 -8.53
C HIS A 60 -5.59 37.01 -8.63
N THR A 61 -5.05 37.27 -9.83
CA THR A 61 -3.59 37.25 -10.14
C THR A 61 -2.69 37.91 -9.12
N ARG A 62 -3.15 39.03 -8.48
CA ARG A 62 -2.35 39.70 -7.44
C ARG A 62 -2.33 38.88 -6.15
N GLY A 63 -3.47 38.36 -5.72
CA GLY A 63 -3.55 37.50 -4.53
C GLY A 63 -2.73 36.23 -4.71
N ALA A 64 -2.85 35.55 -5.85
CA ALA A 64 -2.06 34.37 -6.17
C ALA A 64 -0.55 34.64 -6.10
N ARG A 65 -0.11 35.77 -6.65
CA ARG A 65 1.30 36.15 -6.61
C ARG A 65 1.80 36.49 -5.20
N GLU A 66 1.00 37.18 -4.38
CA GLU A 66 1.40 37.53 -3.01
C GLU A 66 1.44 36.28 -2.12
N LEU A 67 0.52 35.31 -2.30
CA LEU A 67 0.56 34.01 -1.63
C LEU A 67 1.85 33.25 -1.97
N MET A 68 2.21 33.17 -3.25
CA MET A 68 3.45 32.50 -3.66
C MET A 68 4.69 33.27 -3.17
N ALA A 69 4.67 34.60 -3.17
CA ALA A 69 5.79 35.42 -2.67
C ALA A 69 5.97 35.26 -1.16
N HIS A 70 4.92 35.11 -0.40
CA HIS A 70 4.97 34.80 1.02
C HIS A 70 5.63 33.43 1.24
N ARG A 71 5.06 32.38 0.66
CA ARG A 71 5.55 31.00 0.79
C ARG A 71 7.02 30.85 0.36
N ASN A 72 7.38 31.40 -0.80
CA ASN A 72 8.70 31.21 -1.42
C ASN A 72 9.79 32.09 -0.84
N GLY A 73 9.51 32.88 0.19
CA GLY A 73 10.52 33.72 0.83
C GLY A 73 11.16 34.81 -0.07
N PRO A 74 12.25 35.40 0.39
CA PRO A 74 12.93 36.47 -0.32
C PRO A 74 13.60 36.10 -1.63
N ASP A 75 14.00 34.85 -1.84
CA ASP A 75 14.64 34.39 -3.08
C ASP A 75 13.61 34.09 -4.19
N GLY A 76 12.34 33.93 -3.83
CA GLY A 76 11.22 33.68 -4.74
C GLY A 76 11.21 32.27 -5.36
N LEU A 77 12.02 31.35 -4.85
CA LEU A 77 12.09 29.97 -5.27
C LEU A 77 11.33 29.11 -4.25
N ALA A 78 10.59 28.13 -4.72
CA ALA A 78 9.90 27.19 -3.85
C ALA A 78 10.85 26.11 -3.32
N PHE A 79 10.62 25.66 -2.10
CA PHE A 79 11.36 24.59 -1.42
C PHE A 79 12.83 24.92 -1.15
N THR A 80 13.07 26.14 -0.62
CA THR A 80 14.39 26.64 -0.20
C THR A 80 14.39 26.97 1.30
N GLU A 81 15.58 27.18 1.89
CA GLU A 81 15.73 27.42 3.34
C GLU A 81 15.05 28.69 3.86
N ASP A 82 14.67 29.62 2.99
CA ASP A 82 14.01 30.89 3.36
C ASP A 82 12.51 30.90 3.09
N ASP A 83 11.93 29.76 2.76
CA ASP A 83 10.49 29.57 2.58
C ASP A 83 9.73 29.77 3.91
N ASP A 84 8.58 30.41 3.81
CA ASP A 84 7.65 30.64 4.92
C ASP A 84 6.33 29.91 4.63
N PHE A 85 6.30 28.63 4.99
CA PHE A 85 5.15 27.77 4.74
C PHE A 85 3.98 28.14 5.63
N PHE A 86 2.78 28.21 5.04
CA PHE A 86 1.56 28.52 5.76
C PHE A 86 1.25 27.47 6.84
N ASP A 87 1.01 27.93 8.07
CA ASP A 87 0.66 27.11 9.22
C ASP A 87 -0.57 27.59 10.01
N SER A 88 -1.12 28.77 9.66
CA SER A 88 -2.28 29.33 10.35
C SER A 88 -3.22 30.12 9.42
N TRP A 89 -4.51 30.16 9.79
CA TRP A 89 -5.52 30.96 9.08
C TRP A 89 -5.21 32.46 9.08
N GLU A 90 -4.71 32.97 10.20
CA GLU A 90 -4.33 34.34 10.38
C GLU A 90 -3.21 34.74 9.42
N GLU A 91 -2.26 33.85 9.21
CA GLU A 91 -1.15 34.07 8.28
C GLU A 91 -1.64 34.17 6.84
N VAL A 92 -2.54 33.29 6.39
CA VAL A 92 -3.12 33.36 5.04
C VAL A 92 -3.94 34.64 4.85
N ASP A 93 -4.75 35.07 5.84
CA ASP A 93 -5.59 36.27 5.77
C ASP A 93 -4.75 37.56 5.82
N ASP A 94 -3.55 37.55 6.45
CA ASP A 94 -2.64 38.66 6.52
C ASP A 94 -1.84 38.88 5.23
N VAL A 95 -1.85 37.92 4.28
CA VAL A 95 -1.15 38.12 2.99
C VAL A 95 -1.78 39.27 2.19
N PRO A 96 -0.97 40.23 1.70
CA PRO A 96 -1.48 41.35 0.90
C PRO A 96 -2.32 40.88 -0.31
N GLN A 97 -3.46 41.49 -0.52
CA GLN A 97 -4.42 41.20 -1.60
C GLN A 97 -5.21 39.89 -1.40
N VAL A 98 -5.01 39.17 -0.31
CA VAL A 98 -5.93 38.15 0.18
C VAL A 98 -7.03 38.83 0.98
N GLY A 99 -8.24 38.44 0.79
CA GLY A 99 -9.41 38.99 1.48
C GLY A 99 -10.55 37.96 1.47
N PRO A 100 -11.71 38.32 2.04
CA PRO A 100 -12.79 37.33 2.29
C PRO A 100 -13.18 36.50 1.07
N VAL A 101 -13.20 37.07 -0.13
CA VAL A 101 -13.53 36.34 -1.37
C VAL A 101 -12.42 35.35 -1.74
N THR A 102 -11.15 35.75 -1.56
CA THR A 102 -10.02 34.82 -1.79
C THR A 102 -10.03 33.69 -0.77
N MET A 103 -10.26 34.01 0.50
CA MET A 103 -10.37 33.01 1.56
C MET A 103 -11.50 32.02 1.28
N GLU A 104 -12.69 32.53 0.87
CA GLU A 104 -13.83 31.67 0.50
C GLU A 104 -13.49 30.74 -0.67
N LEU A 105 -12.80 31.22 -1.70
CA LEU A 105 -12.37 30.39 -2.84
C LEU A 105 -11.35 29.33 -2.41
N LEU A 106 -10.36 29.72 -1.63
CA LEU A 106 -9.31 28.82 -1.13
C LEU A 106 -9.92 27.74 -0.25
N THR A 107 -10.77 28.11 0.70
CA THR A 107 -11.44 27.15 1.59
C THR A 107 -12.34 26.19 0.82
N ALA A 108 -13.16 26.71 -0.09
CA ALA A 108 -14.06 25.88 -0.89
C ALA A 108 -13.28 24.89 -1.77
N HIS A 109 -12.15 25.33 -2.32
CA HIS A 109 -11.31 24.44 -3.13
C HIS A 109 -10.60 23.40 -2.27
N SER A 110 -9.96 23.81 -1.16
CA SER A 110 -9.26 22.85 -0.27
C SER A 110 -10.22 21.82 0.32
N SER A 111 -11.42 22.23 0.71
CA SER A 111 -12.44 21.28 1.19
C SER A 111 -12.90 20.30 0.08
N SER A 112 -12.89 20.73 -1.18
CA SER A 112 -13.20 19.83 -2.32
C SER A 112 -12.08 18.82 -2.63
N LEU A 113 -10.87 19.04 -2.12
CA LEU A 113 -9.74 18.14 -2.27
C LEU A 113 -9.57 17.22 -1.05
N CYS A 114 -10.39 17.38 -0.05
CA CYS A 114 -10.32 16.64 1.18
C CYS A 114 -10.67 15.18 0.95
N VAL A 115 -9.72 14.30 1.27
CA VAL A 115 -9.89 12.85 1.20
C VAL A 115 -9.91 12.31 2.62
N TRP A 116 -10.98 11.60 2.97
CA TRP A 116 -10.93 10.82 4.20
C TRP A 116 -9.96 9.67 4.04
N SER A 117 -9.09 9.48 5.01
CA SER A 117 -8.18 8.34 5.05
C SER A 117 -7.87 7.90 6.47
N GLU A 118 -7.55 6.64 6.60
CA GLU A 118 -7.11 5.98 7.83
C GLU A 118 -6.08 4.92 7.45
N VAL A 119 -5.01 4.77 8.22
CA VAL A 119 -4.07 3.66 8.07
C VAL A 119 -4.01 2.84 9.34
N ILE A 120 -4.01 1.53 9.18
CA ILE A 120 -3.77 0.59 10.27
C ILE A 120 -2.49 -0.16 9.97
N PHE A 121 -1.49 0.04 10.83
CA PHE A 121 -0.26 -0.73 10.81
C PHE A 121 -0.40 -1.98 11.67
N SER A 122 0.26 -3.04 11.27
CA SER A 122 0.40 -4.28 12.05
C SER A 122 1.87 -4.46 12.44
N PRO A 123 2.16 -5.22 13.49
CA PRO A 123 1.24 -6.08 14.26
C PRO A 123 0.40 -5.32 15.26
N GLN A 124 -0.86 -5.72 15.41
CA GLN A 124 -1.74 -5.21 16.45
C GLN A 124 -1.87 -6.20 17.62
N PRO A 125 -2.11 -5.72 18.85
CA PRO A 125 -2.21 -6.60 20.04
C PRO A 125 -3.37 -7.60 19.96
N SER A 126 -4.43 -7.24 19.23
CA SER A 126 -5.63 -8.07 19.10
C SER A 126 -6.27 -7.92 17.71
N TRP A 127 -7.15 -8.86 17.38
CA TRP A 127 -7.95 -8.80 16.15
C TRP A 127 -8.82 -7.54 16.11
N SER A 128 -9.40 -7.14 17.25
CA SER A 128 -10.31 -5.98 17.33
C SER A 128 -9.64 -4.62 17.10
N GLU A 129 -8.32 -4.56 17.11
CA GLU A 129 -7.54 -3.35 16.83
C GLU A 129 -6.89 -3.39 15.43
N SER A 130 -7.10 -4.50 14.71
CA SER A 130 -6.43 -4.75 13.43
C SER A 130 -7.25 -4.28 12.23
N HIS A 131 -6.59 -4.25 11.08
CA HIS A 131 -7.24 -3.99 9.79
C HIS A 131 -8.39 -4.98 9.47
N LEU A 132 -8.39 -6.18 10.05
CA LEU A 132 -9.47 -7.15 9.85
C LEU A 132 -10.77 -6.65 10.48
N ALA A 133 -10.72 -6.16 11.72
CA ALA A 133 -11.89 -5.58 12.38
C ALA A 133 -12.42 -4.36 11.61
N ARG A 134 -11.51 -3.55 11.05
CA ARG A 134 -11.92 -2.41 10.23
C ARG A 134 -12.59 -2.83 8.93
N PHE A 135 -12.08 -3.87 8.26
CA PHE A 135 -12.78 -4.46 7.12
C PHE A 135 -14.14 -5.02 7.49
N GLU A 136 -14.29 -5.69 8.65
CA GLU A 136 -15.58 -6.17 9.14
C GLU A 136 -16.60 -5.02 9.30
N GLU A 137 -16.19 -3.91 9.93
CA GLU A 137 -17.04 -2.72 10.06
C GLU A 137 -17.51 -2.21 8.70
N LEU A 138 -16.60 -2.02 7.74
CA LEU A 138 -16.93 -1.54 6.40
C LEU A 138 -17.84 -2.51 5.63
N ILE A 139 -17.62 -3.81 5.73
CA ILE A 139 -18.48 -4.84 5.13
C ILE A 139 -19.89 -4.77 5.74
N ASN A 140 -19.98 -4.59 7.05
CA ASN A 140 -21.25 -4.46 7.75
C ASN A 140 -22.01 -3.18 7.38
N ASP A 141 -21.30 -2.11 7.02
CA ASP A 141 -21.89 -0.83 6.60
C ASP A 141 -22.17 -0.75 5.09
N ALA A 142 -21.78 -1.73 4.30
CA ALA A 142 -22.05 -1.78 2.87
C ALA A 142 -23.55 -1.82 2.57
N HIS A 143 -23.99 -1.03 1.57
CA HIS A 143 -25.41 -0.86 1.22
C HIS A 143 -25.76 -1.42 -0.15
N VAL A 144 -24.87 -1.32 -1.12
CA VAL A 144 -25.12 -1.66 -2.52
C VAL A 144 -24.25 -2.80 -2.98
N SER A 145 -22.93 -2.70 -2.74
CA SER A 145 -22.00 -3.61 -3.35
C SER A 145 -20.68 -3.77 -2.58
N ILE A 146 -20.08 -4.95 -2.71
CA ILE A 146 -18.74 -5.27 -2.23
C ILE A 146 -17.97 -5.98 -3.33
N ASP A 147 -16.79 -5.47 -3.68
CA ASP A 147 -15.86 -6.09 -4.60
C ASP A 147 -14.55 -6.44 -3.88
N ILE A 148 -14.26 -7.73 -3.77
CA ILE A 148 -13.11 -8.27 -3.03
C ILE A 148 -12.06 -8.77 -4.02
N ALA A 149 -10.83 -8.24 -3.97
CA ALA A 149 -9.66 -8.82 -4.63
C ALA A 149 -8.61 -9.16 -3.55
N MET A 150 -8.56 -10.43 -3.15
CA MET A 150 -7.78 -10.83 -1.97
C MET A 150 -6.91 -12.06 -2.25
N TYR A 151 -5.58 -11.87 -2.08
CA TYR A 151 -4.60 -12.96 -2.25
C TYR A 151 -4.80 -14.08 -1.23
N SER A 152 -4.88 -13.74 0.05
CA SER A 152 -5.08 -14.74 1.11
C SER A 152 -6.21 -14.31 2.03
N PHE A 153 -7.35 -14.98 1.89
CA PHE A 153 -8.52 -14.79 2.74
C PHE A 153 -8.65 -16.01 3.67
N ARG A 154 -8.35 -15.84 4.96
CA ARG A 154 -8.36 -16.92 5.97
C ARG A 154 -8.99 -16.50 7.29
N ASP A 155 -9.66 -15.36 7.32
CA ASP A 155 -10.35 -14.87 8.50
C ASP A 155 -11.83 -15.24 8.46
N TYR A 156 -12.31 -15.91 9.53
CA TYR A 156 -13.70 -16.37 9.61
C TYR A 156 -14.66 -15.26 10.03
N GLY A 157 -14.20 -14.25 10.79
CA GLY A 157 -15.03 -13.10 11.13
C GLY A 157 -15.43 -12.31 9.90
N LEU A 158 -14.49 -12.09 8.98
CA LEU A 158 -14.78 -11.45 7.70
C LEU A 158 -15.68 -12.33 6.80
N LEU A 159 -15.57 -13.66 6.89
CA LEU A 159 -16.46 -14.55 6.15
C LEU A 159 -17.90 -14.41 6.66
N ASP A 160 -18.09 -14.38 7.97
CA ASP A 160 -19.41 -14.20 8.60
C ASP A 160 -19.99 -12.81 8.21
N ALA A 161 -19.18 -11.74 8.20
CA ALA A 161 -19.62 -10.41 7.77
C ALA A 161 -20.03 -10.36 6.29
N VAL A 162 -19.35 -11.10 5.42
CA VAL A 162 -19.72 -11.24 4.00
C VAL A 162 -21.07 -11.96 3.87
N GLU A 163 -21.31 -13.04 4.63
CA GLU A 163 -22.60 -13.74 4.66
C GLU A 163 -23.73 -12.81 5.07
N ASP A 164 -23.52 -12.04 6.16
CA ASP A 164 -24.48 -11.05 6.66
C ASP A 164 -24.76 -9.95 5.62
N ALA A 165 -23.75 -9.50 4.85
CA ALA A 165 -23.92 -8.52 3.79
C ALA A 165 -24.80 -9.07 2.65
N VAL A 166 -24.56 -10.30 2.21
CA VAL A 166 -25.39 -10.99 1.21
C VAL A 166 -26.84 -11.14 1.71
N ASP A 167 -27.03 -11.52 2.97
CA ASP A 167 -28.36 -11.64 3.58
C ASP A 167 -29.10 -10.29 3.66
N ARG A 168 -28.38 -9.17 3.78
CA ARG A 168 -28.94 -7.82 3.68
C ARG A 168 -29.32 -7.43 2.25
N GLY A 169 -28.89 -8.17 1.24
CA GLY A 169 -29.12 -7.93 -0.18
C GLY A 169 -28.01 -7.13 -0.86
N VAL A 170 -26.86 -6.98 -0.23
CA VAL A 170 -25.65 -6.39 -0.84
C VAL A 170 -25.11 -7.34 -1.90
N THR A 171 -24.76 -6.82 -3.07
CA THR A 171 -24.19 -7.64 -4.15
C THR A 171 -22.69 -7.82 -3.95
N VAL A 172 -22.24 -9.03 -3.63
CA VAL A 172 -20.84 -9.31 -3.35
C VAL A 172 -20.20 -10.09 -4.49
N ARG A 173 -19.01 -9.67 -4.91
CA ARG A 173 -18.14 -10.38 -5.87
C ARG A 173 -16.75 -10.56 -5.28
N ALA A 174 -16.11 -11.69 -5.57
CA ALA A 174 -14.76 -11.98 -5.10
C ALA A 174 -13.85 -12.50 -6.22
N ILE A 175 -12.65 -11.96 -6.32
CA ILE A 175 -11.55 -12.52 -7.12
C ILE A 175 -10.52 -13.05 -6.14
N LEU A 176 -10.30 -14.37 -6.15
CA LEU A 176 -9.42 -15.06 -5.23
C LEU A 176 -8.27 -15.74 -5.96
N GLU A 177 -7.10 -15.83 -5.31
CA GLU A 177 -5.90 -16.44 -5.89
C GLU A 177 -6.15 -17.91 -6.26
N TYR A 178 -6.61 -18.73 -5.36
CA TYR A 178 -6.75 -20.17 -5.58
C TYR A 178 -8.05 -20.60 -6.27
N ALA A 179 -8.92 -19.69 -6.66
CA ALA A 179 -10.24 -20.03 -7.22
C ALA A 179 -10.17 -20.97 -8.45
N ASN A 180 -9.14 -20.84 -9.30
CA ASN A 180 -8.94 -21.74 -10.43
C ASN A 180 -8.57 -23.17 -10.03
N ASP A 181 -7.88 -23.37 -8.91
CA ASP A 181 -7.54 -24.68 -8.37
C ASP A 181 -8.73 -25.27 -7.59
N ASP A 182 -9.45 -24.42 -6.86
CA ASP A 182 -10.67 -24.78 -6.12
C ASP A 182 -11.76 -25.35 -7.05
N ARG A 183 -11.86 -24.88 -8.30
CA ARG A 183 -12.76 -25.44 -9.32
C ARG A 183 -12.51 -26.90 -9.63
N LYS A 184 -11.29 -27.40 -9.42
CA LYS A 184 -10.92 -28.80 -9.70
C LYS A 184 -11.32 -29.74 -8.58
N ASP A 185 -11.28 -29.25 -7.34
CA ASP A 185 -11.66 -29.97 -6.14
C ASP A 185 -12.32 -29.00 -5.15
N PRO A 186 -13.63 -28.74 -5.30
CA PRO A 186 -14.33 -27.68 -4.59
C PRO A 186 -14.64 -27.99 -3.12
N GLU A 187 -14.67 -29.25 -2.73
CA GLU A 187 -15.13 -29.64 -1.41
C GLU A 187 -14.29 -29.03 -0.28
N GLY A 188 -14.92 -28.18 0.53
CA GLY A 188 -14.27 -27.51 1.67
C GLY A 188 -13.36 -26.35 1.30
N THR A 189 -13.43 -25.85 0.06
CA THR A 189 -12.69 -24.65 -0.35
C THR A 189 -13.44 -23.38 0.06
N LEU A 190 -12.70 -22.27 0.24
CA LEU A 190 -13.28 -20.95 0.49
C LEU A 190 -14.16 -20.49 -0.69
N SER A 191 -13.70 -20.72 -1.93
CA SER A 191 -14.46 -20.36 -3.12
C SER A 191 -15.83 -21.02 -3.15
N ALA A 192 -15.91 -22.32 -2.84
CA ALA A 192 -17.18 -23.03 -2.78
C ALA A 192 -18.08 -22.49 -1.65
N THR A 193 -17.52 -22.20 -0.48
CA THR A 193 -18.25 -21.63 0.65
C THR A 193 -18.87 -20.29 0.30
N LEU A 194 -18.10 -19.40 -0.33
CA LEU A 194 -18.59 -18.08 -0.76
C LEU A 194 -19.70 -18.20 -1.82
N GLU A 195 -19.55 -19.11 -2.80
CA GLU A 195 -20.58 -19.37 -3.80
C GLU A 195 -21.88 -19.92 -3.17
N GLU A 196 -21.76 -20.80 -2.16
CA GLU A 196 -22.92 -21.30 -1.40
C GLU A 196 -23.65 -20.20 -0.63
N MET A 197 -22.94 -19.14 -0.21
CA MET A 197 -23.51 -17.94 0.42
C MET A 197 -24.17 -16.99 -0.59
N GLY A 198 -23.90 -17.13 -1.89
CA GLY A 198 -24.43 -16.27 -2.94
C GLY A 198 -23.43 -15.22 -3.43
N VAL A 199 -22.16 -15.34 -3.08
CA VAL A 199 -21.07 -14.51 -3.63
C VAL A 199 -20.64 -15.08 -4.97
N GLU A 200 -20.56 -14.24 -6.01
CA GLU A 200 -19.98 -14.69 -7.29
C GLU A 200 -18.46 -14.66 -7.20
N VAL A 201 -17.80 -15.81 -7.44
CA VAL A 201 -16.35 -15.97 -7.29
C VAL A 201 -15.67 -16.22 -8.63
N ARG A 202 -14.59 -15.49 -8.89
CA ARG A 202 -13.73 -15.69 -10.07
C ARG A 202 -12.26 -15.81 -9.69
N GLY A 203 -11.51 -16.43 -10.59
CA GLY A 203 -10.06 -16.50 -10.51
C GLY A 203 -9.42 -16.09 -11.83
N VAL A 204 -8.21 -15.56 -11.78
CA VAL A 204 -7.39 -15.21 -12.96
C VAL A 204 -6.24 -16.18 -13.13
N ASN A 205 -5.70 -16.30 -14.33
CA ASN A 205 -4.63 -17.26 -14.63
C ASN A 205 -3.21 -16.77 -14.30
N LYS A 206 -3.07 -15.57 -13.80
CA LYS A 206 -1.86 -15.02 -13.20
C LYS A 206 -2.05 -14.98 -11.68
N THR A 207 -1.00 -14.91 -10.92
CA THR A 207 -1.12 -14.76 -9.46
C THR A 207 -1.85 -13.47 -9.14
N MET A 208 -3.00 -13.58 -8.50
CA MET A 208 -3.78 -12.44 -8.04
C MET A 208 -3.30 -12.05 -6.64
N HIS A 209 -2.35 -11.11 -6.58
CA HIS A 209 -1.70 -10.75 -5.33
C HIS A 209 -2.20 -9.42 -4.74
N HIS A 210 -3.26 -8.86 -5.32
CA HIS A 210 -3.96 -7.73 -4.70
C HIS A 210 -4.48 -8.05 -3.30
N LYS A 211 -4.64 -7.02 -2.51
CA LYS A 211 -5.29 -7.03 -1.20
C LYS A 211 -6.11 -5.78 -1.09
N PHE A 212 -7.21 -5.72 -1.85
CA PHE A 212 -8.12 -4.59 -1.76
C PHE A 212 -9.59 -5.00 -1.72
N LEU A 213 -10.38 -4.11 -1.14
CA LEU A 213 -11.83 -4.15 -1.05
C LEU A 213 -12.37 -2.82 -1.57
N ILE A 214 -13.47 -2.88 -2.31
CA ILE A 214 -14.25 -1.70 -2.71
C ILE A 214 -15.66 -1.87 -2.16
N ILE A 215 -16.09 -0.95 -1.31
CA ILE A 215 -17.46 -0.86 -0.81
C ILE A 215 -18.20 0.16 -1.65
N ASP A 216 -19.41 -0.17 -2.08
CA ASP A 216 -20.34 0.70 -2.80
C ASP A 216 -19.68 1.45 -3.97
N GLY A 217 -18.79 0.75 -4.69
CA GLY A 217 -18.01 1.29 -5.79
C GLY A 217 -18.86 1.61 -7.04
N PRO A 218 -18.37 2.48 -7.94
CA PRO A 218 -19.09 2.98 -9.10
C PRO A 218 -19.14 1.95 -10.25
N ARG A 219 -19.50 0.70 -9.95
CA ARG A 219 -19.62 -0.36 -10.95
C ARG A 219 -20.92 -0.32 -11.74
N THR A 220 -21.93 0.42 -11.27
CA THR A 220 -23.18 0.67 -11.96
C THR A 220 -23.46 2.17 -12.01
N SER A 221 -24.29 2.63 -12.96
CA SER A 221 -24.65 4.04 -13.09
C SER A 221 -25.50 4.58 -11.94
N ASP A 222 -25.97 3.70 -11.07
CA ASP A 222 -26.88 4.05 -9.97
C ASP A 222 -26.14 4.32 -8.65
N VAL A 223 -24.82 4.09 -8.62
CA VAL A 223 -23.98 4.33 -7.44
C VAL A 223 -23.16 5.60 -7.65
N ASP A 224 -23.21 6.48 -6.67
CA ASP A 224 -22.40 7.68 -6.64
C ASP A 224 -20.96 7.31 -6.23
N ILE A 225 -19.97 7.84 -6.95
CA ILE A 225 -18.55 7.62 -6.64
C ILE A 225 -18.20 8.13 -5.24
N ASP A 226 -18.88 9.18 -4.79
CA ASP A 226 -18.65 9.79 -3.47
C ASP A 226 -18.99 8.84 -2.30
N SER A 227 -19.78 7.78 -2.56
CA SER A 227 -20.12 6.77 -1.55
C SER A 227 -19.09 5.64 -1.44
N ALA A 228 -18.17 5.56 -2.38
CA ALA A 228 -17.21 4.46 -2.44
C ALA A 228 -16.14 4.56 -1.36
N VAL A 229 -15.87 3.45 -0.70
CA VAL A 229 -14.73 3.28 0.20
C VAL A 229 -13.80 2.20 -0.35
N VAL A 230 -12.50 2.48 -0.38
CA VAL A 230 -11.47 1.52 -0.76
C VAL A 230 -10.58 1.20 0.44
N GLY A 231 -10.37 -0.09 0.70
CA GLY A 231 -9.33 -0.54 1.62
C GLY A 231 -8.25 -1.30 0.85
N THR A 232 -6.98 -0.90 0.96
CA THR A 232 -5.86 -1.53 0.24
C THR A 232 -4.55 -1.46 1.03
N GLY A 233 -3.58 -2.31 0.69
CA GLY A 233 -2.27 -2.30 1.34
C GLY A 233 -1.48 -3.59 1.15
N SER A 234 -0.58 -3.85 2.09
CA SER A 234 0.23 -5.07 2.12
C SER A 234 -0.45 -6.23 2.87
N GLY A 235 -1.44 -5.94 3.73
CA GLY A 235 -2.08 -6.86 4.66
C GLY A 235 -3.03 -7.87 4.01
N ASN A 236 -2.77 -9.15 4.20
CA ASN A 236 -3.70 -10.21 3.87
C ASN A 236 -4.83 -10.34 4.92
N TRP A 237 -5.94 -10.93 4.56
CA TRP A 237 -7.00 -11.27 5.50
C TRP A 237 -6.66 -12.54 6.30
N SER A 238 -5.70 -12.41 7.20
CA SER A 238 -5.21 -13.50 8.02
C SER A 238 -4.74 -13.02 9.40
N TRP A 239 -4.85 -13.91 10.39
CA TRP A 239 -4.38 -13.63 11.75
C TRP A 239 -2.90 -13.19 11.80
N SER A 240 -2.03 -13.80 10.98
CA SER A 240 -0.61 -13.45 10.97
C SER A 240 -0.36 -12.04 10.44
N ALA A 241 -1.08 -11.63 9.41
CA ALA A 241 -1.01 -10.26 8.88
C ALA A 241 -1.52 -9.23 9.91
N ALA A 242 -2.54 -9.59 10.69
CA ALA A 242 -3.11 -8.70 11.69
C ALA A 242 -2.24 -8.53 12.94
N THR A 243 -1.55 -9.62 13.39
CA THR A 243 -0.99 -9.66 14.75
C THR A 243 0.50 -9.99 14.83
N ARG A 244 1.19 -10.23 13.71
CA ARG A 244 2.59 -10.66 13.70
C ARG A 244 3.48 -9.96 12.70
N TYR A 245 2.97 -9.71 11.49
CA TYR A 245 3.77 -9.14 10.40
C TYR A 245 3.73 -7.62 10.46
N ASP A 246 4.79 -6.96 10.05
CA ASP A 246 4.74 -5.53 9.78
C ASP A 246 4.00 -5.32 8.47
N GLU A 247 2.77 -4.87 8.56
CA GLU A 247 1.88 -4.62 7.42
C GLU A 247 1.26 -3.24 7.53
N ASN A 248 0.76 -2.74 6.43
CA ASN A 248 -0.11 -1.57 6.41
C ASN A 248 -1.39 -1.87 5.62
N THR A 249 -2.48 -1.27 6.04
CA THR A 249 -3.72 -1.22 5.29
C THR A 249 -4.28 0.19 5.38
N VAL A 250 -4.46 0.83 4.23
CA VAL A 250 -5.03 2.17 4.10
C VAL A 250 -6.47 2.05 3.64
N PHE A 251 -7.34 2.79 4.29
CA PHE A 251 -8.73 2.99 3.91
C PHE A 251 -8.90 4.43 3.46
N PHE A 252 -9.64 4.67 2.39
CA PHE A 252 -9.90 6.03 1.90
C PHE A 252 -11.24 6.14 1.16
N ALA A 253 -11.78 7.37 1.14
CA ALA A 253 -12.95 7.77 0.36
C ALA A 253 -12.76 9.21 -0.13
N GLY A 254 -13.38 9.56 -1.26
CA GLY A 254 -13.29 10.90 -1.83
C GLY A 254 -12.07 11.13 -2.74
N ASP A 255 -11.28 10.11 -3.05
CA ASP A 255 -10.26 10.16 -4.09
C ASP A 255 -10.78 9.50 -5.38
N ASP A 256 -11.46 10.27 -6.20
CA ASP A 256 -12.17 9.76 -7.37
C ASP A 256 -11.27 9.01 -8.35
N ARG A 257 -10.08 9.55 -8.59
CA ARG A 257 -9.12 8.91 -9.51
C ARG A 257 -8.67 7.56 -8.98
N ALA A 258 -8.36 7.47 -7.69
CA ALA A 258 -7.96 6.22 -7.07
C ALA A 258 -9.13 5.22 -7.06
N VAL A 259 -10.33 5.64 -6.65
CA VAL A 259 -11.54 4.79 -6.66
C VAL A 259 -11.80 4.23 -8.06
N LEU A 260 -11.82 5.08 -9.09
CA LEU A 260 -12.02 4.65 -10.48
C LEU A 260 -10.92 3.71 -10.96
N SER A 261 -9.67 3.93 -10.56
CA SER A 261 -8.55 3.07 -10.93
C SER A 261 -8.69 1.67 -10.32
N PHE A 262 -9.03 1.56 -9.05
CA PHE A 262 -9.27 0.28 -8.39
C PHE A 262 -10.49 -0.44 -8.95
N GLN A 263 -11.57 0.28 -9.23
CA GLN A 263 -12.76 -0.31 -9.84
C GLN A 263 -12.49 -0.79 -11.27
N ALA A 264 -11.74 -0.02 -12.07
CA ALA A 264 -11.35 -0.43 -13.42
C ALA A 264 -10.44 -1.67 -13.41
N GLU A 265 -9.50 -1.76 -12.48
CA GLU A 265 -8.66 -2.94 -12.29
C GLU A 265 -9.49 -4.17 -11.91
N TYR A 266 -10.43 -3.99 -10.98
CA TYR A 266 -11.34 -5.06 -10.60
C TYR A 266 -12.15 -5.55 -11.81
N GLU A 267 -12.76 -4.63 -12.58
CA GLU A 267 -13.53 -4.95 -13.78
C GLU A 267 -12.70 -5.64 -14.86
N LEU A 268 -11.45 -5.21 -15.07
CA LEU A 268 -10.53 -5.85 -16.01
C LEU A 268 -10.30 -7.33 -15.63
N MET A 269 -10.02 -7.60 -14.37
CA MET A 269 -9.83 -8.96 -13.87
C MET A 269 -11.14 -9.74 -13.89
N TRP A 270 -12.25 -9.10 -13.51
CA TRP A 270 -13.58 -9.72 -13.47
C TRP A 270 -14.04 -10.19 -14.83
N GLN A 271 -13.98 -9.34 -15.85
CA GLN A 271 -14.39 -9.66 -17.21
C GLN A 271 -13.50 -10.71 -17.89
N ASN A 272 -12.26 -10.83 -17.48
CA ASN A 272 -11.29 -11.77 -18.03
C ASN A 272 -10.93 -12.91 -17.07
N GLY A 273 -11.60 -12.97 -15.94
CA GLY A 273 -11.50 -14.06 -14.96
C GLY A 273 -12.27 -15.30 -15.39
N ARG A 274 -12.09 -16.36 -14.65
CA ARG A 274 -12.79 -17.63 -14.80
C ARG A 274 -13.75 -17.81 -13.65
N GLU A 275 -15.00 -18.04 -13.96
CA GLU A 275 -16.03 -18.32 -12.96
C GLU A 275 -15.73 -19.62 -12.21
N VAL A 276 -16.05 -19.60 -10.93
CA VAL A 276 -16.14 -20.75 -10.04
C VAL A 276 -17.63 -20.95 -9.74
N VAL A 277 -18.30 -21.71 -10.57
CA VAL A 277 -19.75 -21.89 -10.49
C VAL A 277 -20.08 -23.11 -9.64
N TRP A 278 -20.27 -22.91 -8.35
CA TRP A 278 -20.78 -23.92 -7.41
C TRP A 278 -22.29 -23.77 -7.20
N ASN A 279 -22.77 -22.53 -7.27
CA ASN A 279 -24.18 -22.18 -7.19
C ASN A 279 -24.65 -21.60 -8.54
N GLU A 280 -25.47 -22.35 -9.27
CA GLU A 280 -25.96 -21.96 -10.59
C GLU A 280 -27.05 -20.85 -10.52
N ASP A 281 -27.51 -20.51 -9.32
CA ASP A 281 -28.60 -19.55 -9.11
C ASP A 281 -28.10 -18.10 -8.94
N ILE A 282 -26.77 -17.86 -8.93
CA ILE A 282 -26.19 -16.51 -8.81
C ILE A 282 -26.43 -15.73 -10.10
N ALA A 283 -27.12 -14.60 -9.98
CA ALA A 283 -27.37 -13.73 -11.11
C ALA A 283 -26.10 -12.96 -11.52
N PRO A 284 -25.77 -12.89 -12.83
CA PRO A 284 -24.65 -12.08 -13.29
C PRO A 284 -24.80 -10.62 -12.87
N VAL A 285 -23.71 -10.00 -12.43
CA VAL A 285 -23.67 -8.57 -12.10
C VAL A 285 -23.36 -7.78 -13.37
N GLU A 286 -24.28 -6.90 -13.78
CA GLU A 286 -24.03 -5.93 -14.85
C GLU A 286 -23.19 -4.76 -14.32
N THR A 287 -22.18 -4.35 -15.08
CA THR A 287 -21.28 -3.25 -14.71
C THR A 287 -21.21 -2.17 -15.79
N THR A 288 -20.97 -0.95 -15.39
CA THR A 288 -20.72 0.17 -16.29
C THR A 288 -19.23 0.26 -16.60
N PRO A 289 -18.82 0.33 -17.88
CA PRO A 289 -17.42 0.45 -18.22
C PRO A 289 -16.79 1.74 -17.68
N ILE A 290 -15.66 1.62 -17.00
CA ILE A 290 -14.81 2.74 -16.61
C ILE A 290 -13.70 2.87 -17.65
N THR A 291 -13.57 4.05 -18.24
CA THR A 291 -12.57 4.28 -19.30
C THR A 291 -11.35 5.02 -18.77
N PRO A 292 -10.18 4.88 -19.43
CA PRO A 292 -8.99 5.65 -19.07
C PRO A 292 -9.24 7.17 -19.04
N GLU A 293 -10.08 7.68 -19.98
CA GLU A 293 -10.42 9.10 -20.02
C GLU A 293 -11.23 9.55 -18.80
N MET A 294 -12.08 8.69 -18.23
CA MET A 294 -12.78 8.98 -16.97
C MET A 294 -11.79 9.08 -15.81
N ILE A 295 -10.83 8.15 -15.72
CA ILE A 295 -9.79 8.16 -14.69
C ILE A 295 -8.89 9.39 -14.81
N GLU A 296 -8.47 9.75 -16.05
CA GLU A 296 -7.64 10.94 -16.28
C GLU A 296 -8.37 12.25 -15.98
N ALA A 297 -9.68 12.30 -16.22
CA ALA A 297 -10.51 13.48 -15.95
C ALA A 297 -10.83 13.64 -14.46
N ALA A 298 -10.78 12.58 -13.69
CA ALA A 298 -10.96 12.61 -12.24
C ALA A 298 -9.72 13.15 -11.54
N GLY A 299 -9.93 14.04 -10.58
CA GLY A 299 -8.85 14.47 -9.68
C GLY A 299 -8.49 13.36 -8.69
N GLY A 300 -7.22 13.27 -8.30
CA GLY A 300 -6.83 12.29 -7.28
C GLY A 300 -5.46 11.67 -7.48
N SER A 301 -5.19 10.68 -6.65
CA SER A 301 -3.90 10.02 -6.55
C SER A 301 -3.61 9.09 -7.74
N GLU A 302 -2.33 8.99 -8.05
CA GLU A 302 -1.84 8.02 -9.05
C GLU A 302 -1.92 6.60 -8.48
N VAL A 303 -2.53 5.69 -9.23
CA VAL A 303 -2.51 4.25 -8.93
C VAL A 303 -1.74 3.51 -10.00
N LEU A 304 -0.69 2.82 -9.60
CA LEU A 304 0.15 2.01 -10.46
C LEU A 304 -0.32 0.56 -10.39
N LEU A 305 -0.56 -0.04 -11.55
CA LEU A 305 -1.14 -1.38 -11.66
C LEU A 305 -0.29 -2.24 -12.60
N THR A 306 0.08 -3.42 -12.15
CA THR A 306 0.86 -4.35 -12.97
C THR A 306 0.05 -4.96 -14.11
N SER A 307 -1.28 -4.88 -14.07
CA SER A 307 -2.16 -5.30 -15.18
C SER A 307 -1.81 -4.66 -16.52
N GLY A 308 -1.25 -3.45 -16.52
CA GLY A 308 -0.73 -2.79 -17.70
C GLY A 308 0.37 -3.57 -18.43
N ASN A 309 1.03 -4.51 -17.77
CA ASN A 309 2.03 -5.42 -18.36
C ASN A 309 1.41 -6.63 -19.05
N PHE A 310 0.10 -6.79 -18.98
CA PHE A 310 -0.60 -7.95 -19.54
C PHE A 310 -1.48 -7.56 -20.73
N LYS A 311 -1.75 -8.53 -21.55
CA LYS A 311 -2.81 -8.51 -22.57
C LYS A 311 -3.79 -9.64 -22.31
N THR A 312 -5.04 -9.37 -22.61
CA THR A 312 -6.11 -10.36 -22.56
C THR A 312 -6.22 -11.11 -23.88
N SER A 313 -6.60 -12.37 -23.80
CA SER A 313 -6.91 -13.20 -24.96
C SER A 313 -7.91 -14.29 -24.58
N VAL A 314 -8.63 -14.79 -25.58
CA VAL A 314 -9.56 -15.91 -25.39
C VAL A 314 -8.93 -17.18 -25.92
N SER A 315 -8.67 -18.12 -25.04
CA SER A 315 -8.21 -19.46 -25.38
C SER A 315 -9.40 -20.39 -25.63
N SER A 316 -9.34 -21.16 -26.71
CA SER A 316 -10.37 -22.20 -26.99
C SER A 316 -10.41 -23.31 -25.92
N THR A 317 -9.34 -23.46 -25.14
CA THR A 317 -9.21 -24.51 -24.12
C THR A 317 -9.52 -23.99 -22.71
N TYR A 318 -9.12 -22.74 -22.44
CA TYR A 318 -9.13 -22.18 -21.07
C TYR A 318 -10.03 -20.96 -20.90
N GLY A 319 -10.72 -20.49 -21.96
CA GLY A 319 -11.50 -19.26 -21.91
C GLY A 319 -10.61 -18.02 -21.86
N ASN A 320 -11.03 -17.01 -21.15
CA ASN A 320 -10.27 -15.77 -20.97
C ASN A 320 -8.95 -15.99 -20.23
N THR A 321 -7.89 -15.38 -20.70
CA THR A 321 -6.54 -15.51 -20.12
C THR A 321 -5.77 -14.21 -20.23
N PHE A 322 -4.89 -13.98 -19.26
CA PHE A 322 -3.87 -12.94 -19.29
C PHE A 322 -2.53 -13.53 -19.69
N SER A 323 -1.82 -12.83 -20.54
CA SER A 323 -0.46 -13.16 -20.92
C SER A 323 0.38 -11.89 -20.98
N ARG A 324 1.67 -12.01 -20.71
CA ARG A 324 2.59 -10.88 -20.77
C ARG A 324 2.54 -10.20 -22.13
N ASN A 325 2.44 -8.88 -22.13
CA ASN A 325 2.35 -8.05 -23.33
C ASN A 325 3.61 -7.25 -23.61
N THR A 326 4.38 -6.93 -22.59
CA THR A 326 5.50 -6.00 -22.67
C THR A 326 6.71 -6.52 -21.91
N ASP A 327 7.88 -6.04 -22.30
CA ASP A 327 9.12 -6.18 -21.56
C ASP A 327 9.41 -4.91 -20.72
N TYR A 328 8.49 -3.96 -20.74
CA TYR A 328 8.59 -2.70 -20.04
C TYR A 328 8.03 -2.83 -18.61
N SER A 329 8.87 -2.51 -17.62
CA SER A 329 8.51 -2.52 -16.20
C SER A 329 7.77 -1.24 -15.84
N GLN A 330 6.46 -1.23 -15.84
CA GLN A 330 5.67 -0.01 -15.61
C GLN A 330 5.78 0.47 -14.17
N VAL A 331 5.49 -0.40 -13.20
CA VAL A 331 5.48 -0.05 -11.78
C VAL A 331 6.90 0.22 -11.28
N ALA A 332 7.85 -0.70 -11.55
CA ALA A 332 9.22 -0.54 -11.08
C ALA A 332 9.92 0.72 -11.63
N LEU A 333 9.66 1.09 -12.90
CA LEU A 333 10.23 2.32 -13.48
C LEU A 333 9.61 3.57 -12.87
N ARG A 334 8.30 3.57 -12.60
CA ARG A 334 7.67 4.71 -11.94
C ARG A 334 8.15 4.87 -10.50
N LEU A 335 8.34 3.78 -9.76
CA LEU A 335 8.97 3.81 -8.44
C LEU A 335 10.42 4.32 -8.49
N ALA A 336 11.18 3.94 -9.52
CA ALA A 336 12.53 4.49 -9.74
C ALA A 336 12.50 6.00 -10.01
N GLU A 337 11.52 6.51 -10.78
CA GLU A 337 11.32 7.95 -10.97
C GLU A 337 11.02 8.67 -9.65
N LEU A 338 10.17 8.09 -8.80
CA LEU A 338 9.88 8.62 -7.47
C LEU A 338 11.14 8.62 -6.57
N ILE A 339 11.94 7.56 -6.60
CA ILE A 339 13.24 7.51 -5.90
C ILE A 339 14.17 8.64 -6.37
N TRP A 340 14.22 8.90 -7.68
CA TRP A 340 15.01 9.99 -8.23
C TRP A 340 14.51 11.38 -7.85
N SER A 341 13.23 11.55 -7.55
CA SER A 341 12.66 12.84 -7.13
C SER A 341 12.97 13.23 -5.69
N ALA A 342 13.51 12.33 -4.87
CA ALA A 342 13.88 12.66 -3.49
C ALA A 342 14.96 13.75 -3.45
N GLU A 343 14.75 14.79 -2.65
CA GLU A 343 15.66 15.92 -2.48
C GLU A 343 16.28 15.97 -1.08
N GLU A 344 15.57 15.47 -0.06
CA GLU A 344 16.00 15.50 1.34
C GLU A 344 16.15 14.08 1.93
N SER A 345 15.13 13.25 1.78
CA SER A 345 15.11 11.91 2.37
C SER A 345 14.40 10.86 1.53
N LEU A 346 14.83 9.62 1.71
CA LEU A 346 14.21 8.43 1.11
C LEU A 346 14.18 7.31 2.13
N GLU A 347 12.98 6.92 2.56
CA GLU A 347 12.76 5.81 3.46
C GLU A 347 12.05 4.66 2.73
N ILE A 348 12.59 3.46 2.84
CA ILE A 348 12.03 2.26 2.19
C ILE A 348 11.85 1.16 3.22
N ALA A 349 10.62 0.65 3.35
CA ALA A 349 10.34 -0.56 4.11
C ALA A 349 9.73 -1.63 3.20
N SER A 350 10.42 -2.76 3.04
CA SER A 350 9.97 -3.81 2.13
C SER A 350 10.33 -5.21 2.59
N GLY A 351 9.38 -6.14 2.45
CA GLY A 351 9.63 -7.56 2.64
C GLY A 351 10.59 -8.15 1.60
N HIS A 352 10.71 -7.52 0.43
CA HIS A 352 11.57 -7.98 -0.67
C HIS A 352 12.27 -6.82 -1.35
N LEU A 353 13.54 -7.03 -1.74
CA LEU A 353 14.25 -6.14 -2.64
C LEU A 353 14.98 -6.98 -3.70
N ARG A 354 14.23 -7.44 -4.69
CA ARG A 354 14.68 -8.32 -5.79
C ARG A 354 14.42 -7.72 -7.17
N SER A 355 13.98 -6.45 -7.23
CA SER A 355 13.86 -5.68 -8.46
C SER A 355 15.17 -4.95 -8.72
N ARG A 356 15.85 -5.32 -9.79
CA ARG A 356 17.08 -4.66 -10.24
C ARG A 356 16.86 -3.17 -10.50
N VAL A 357 15.74 -2.82 -11.15
CA VAL A 357 15.39 -1.43 -11.49
C VAL A 357 15.33 -0.56 -10.22
N ILE A 358 14.66 -1.05 -9.17
CA ILE A 358 14.52 -0.31 -7.91
C ILE A 358 15.86 -0.26 -7.18
N ALA A 359 16.56 -1.39 -7.04
CA ALA A 359 17.83 -1.44 -6.32
C ALA A 359 18.91 -0.55 -6.97
N GLU A 360 19.04 -0.60 -8.30
CA GLU A 360 19.97 0.26 -9.03
C GLU A 360 19.58 1.74 -8.94
N ALA A 361 18.28 2.09 -8.91
CA ALA A 361 17.84 3.47 -8.72
C ALA A 361 18.23 4.01 -7.33
N ILE A 362 18.09 3.19 -6.27
CA ILE A 362 18.49 3.58 -4.90
C ILE A 362 20.00 3.84 -4.84
N VAL A 363 20.81 2.94 -5.36
CA VAL A 363 22.27 3.09 -5.38
C VAL A 363 22.69 4.30 -6.19
N ALA A 364 22.15 4.44 -7.40
CA ALA A 364 22.49 5.57 -8.29
C ALA A 364 22.07 6.92 -7.68
N LYS A 365 20.94 6.98 -6.95
CA LYS A 365 20.51 8.18 -6.21
C LYS A 365 21.51 8.53 -5.09
N ALA A 366 21.92 7.54 -4.29
CA ALA A 366 22.93 7.75 -3.24
C ALA A 366 24.28 8.23 -3.77
N GLU A 367 24.68 7.75 -4.96
CA GLU A 367 25.93 8.18 -5.60
C GLU A 367 25.83 9.61 -6.20
N ALA A 368 24.67 9.94 -6.78
CA ALA A 368 24.45 11.22 -7.43
C ALA A 368 24.25 12.36 -6.43
N ASP A 369 23.49 12.11 -5.37
CA ASP A 369 23.05 13.10 -4.38
C ASP A 369 23.41 12.63 -2.96
N PRO A 370 24.68 12.68 -2.53
CA PRO A 370 25.13 12.15 -1.25
C PRO A 370 24.60 12.91 -0.02
N ASP A 371 23.93 14.04 -0.21
CA ASP A 371 23.28 14.81 0.85
C ASP A 371 21.86 14.28 1.17
N VAL A 372 21.25 13.50 0.27
CA VAL A 372 19.95 12.85 0.51
C VAL A 372 20.11 11.71 1.52
N GLN A 373 19.30 11.73 2.56
CA GLN A 373 19.31 10.70 3.61
C GLN A 373 18.54 9.47 3.14
N ILE A 374 19.22 8.37 2.85
CA ILE A 374 18.58 7.13 2.39
C ILE A 374 18.64 6.08 3.50
N ARG A 375 17.46 5.60 3.94
CA ARG A 375 17.30 4.52 4.91
C ARG A 375 16.46 3.39 4.31
N VAL A 376 16.97 2.17 4.38
CA VAL A 376 16.27 0.98 3.83
C VAL A 376 16.10 -0.07 4.91
N TYR A 377 14.87 -0.55 5.14
CA TYR A 377 14.54 -1.59 6.11
C TYR A 377 13.92 -2.79 5.39
N LEU A 378 14.58 -3.94 5.48
CA LEU A 378 14.21 -5.16 4.80
C LEU A 378 13.90 -6.31 5.77
N ASP A 379 13.15 -7.31 5.29
CA ASP A 379 13.02 -8.57 6.01
C ASP A 379 14.37 -9.29 6.15
N GLY A 380 14.58 -9.98 7.27
CA GLY A 380 15.79 -10.77 7.50
C GLY A 380 16.04 -11.86 6.46
N GLN A 381 15.02 -12.30 5.73
CA GLN A 381 15.15 -13.25 4.63
C GLN A 381 15.83 -12.65 3.39
N GLU A 382 15.88 -11.32 3.27
CA GLU A 382 16.58 -10.63 2.18
C GLU A 382 18.08 -10.44 2.46
N PHE A 383 18.55 -10.84 3.64
CA PHE A 383 19.96 -10.79 3.95
C PHE A 383 20.72 -11.80 3.07
N THR A 384 21.76 -11.30 2.39
CA THR A 384 22.72 -12.13 1.66
C THR A 384 24.14 -11.72 1.99
N ARG A 385 25.05 -12.69 2.07
CA ARG A 385 26.48 -12.45 2.23
C ARG A 385 27.09 -11.99 0.90
N GLU A 386 28.22 -11.31 0.98
CA GLU A 386 29.02 -10.94 -0.19
C GLU A 386 29.23 -12.10 -1.16
N SER A 387 29.68 -13.27 -0.63
CA SER A 387 29.95 -14.46 -1.46
C SER A 387 28.71 -14.97 -2.20
N SER A 388 27.56 -15.01 -1.50
CA SER A 388 26.30 -15.46 -2.10
C SER A 388 25.76 -14.46 -3.13
N TYR A 389 25.87 -13.17 -2.84
CA TYR A 389 25.55 -12.13 -3.81
C TYR A 389 26.41 -12.23 -5.07
N GLN A 390 27.74 -12.46 -4.90
CA GLN A 390 28.64 -12.64 -6.03
C GLN A 390 28.29 -13.88 -6.87
N GLU A 391 27.91 -14.99 -6.23
CA GLU A 391 27.41 -16.18 -6.92
C GLU A 391 26.14 -15.88 -7.75
N GLU A 392 25.17 -15.13 -7.21
CA GLU A 392 23.98 -14.72 -7.93
C GLU A 392 24.30 -13.80 -9.12
N VAL A 393 25.28 -12.90 -8.97
CA VAL A 393 25.77 -12.03 -10.05
C VAL A 393 26.46 -12.84 -11.14
N ASP A 394 27.36 -13.77 -10.76
CA ASP A 394 28.07 -14.63 -11.71
C ASP A 394 27.08 -15.52 -12.51
N GLU A 395 26.03 -16.04 -11.84
CA GLU A 395 24.96 -16.77 -12.51
C GLU A 395 24.15 -15.90 -13.48
N PHE A 396 23.89 -14.66 -13.12
CA PHE A 396 23.22 -13.69 -13.99
C PHE A 396 24.08 -13.39 -15.24
N GLU A 397 25.37 -13.11 -15.09
CA GLU A 397 26.29 -12.84 -16.18
C GLU A 397 26.48 -14.07 -17.09
N SER A 398 26.56 -15.26 -16.52
CA SER A 398 26.59 -16.51 -17.27
C SER A 398 25.31 -16.71 -18.08
N CYS A 399 24.16 -16.46 -17.47
CA CYS A 399 22.86 -16.52 -18.15
C CYS A 399 22.82 -15.58 -19.36
N LEU A 400 23.26 -14.33 -19.22
CA LEU A 400 23.32 -13.36 -20.33
C LEU A 400 24.27 -13.81 -21.44
N THR A 401 25.41 -14.39 -21.06
CA THR A 401 26.40 -14.89 -22.03
C THR A 401 25.86 -16.07 -22.85
N GLU A 402 25.04 -16.92 -22.22
CA GLU A 402 24.43 -18.09 -22.85
C GLU A 402 23.13 -17.76 -23.61
N ALA A 403 22.52 -16.62 -23.36
CA ALA A 403 21.29 -16.18 -24.01
C ALA A 403 21.52 -15.97 -25.51
N SER A 404 20.72 -16.64 -26.31
CA SER A 404 20.77 -16.56 -27.77
C SER A 404 19.53 -15.89 -28.39
N THR A 405 18.53 -15.59 -27.58
CA THR A 405 17.27 -14.93 -27.98
C THR A 405 16.91 -13.83 -26.98
N ALA A 406 16.19 -12.80 -27.43
CA ALA A 406 15.68 -11.75 -26.57
C ALA A 406 14.85 -12.28 -25.40
N THR A 407 14.11 -13.38 -25.60
CA THR A 407 13.36 -14.02 -24.51
C THR A 407 14.27 -14.63 -23.45
N GLN A 408 15.38 -15.28 -23.85
CA GLN A 408 16.34 -15.83 -22.90
C GLN A 408 17.09 -14.73 -22.15
N GLU A 409 17.50 -13.67 -22.87
CA GLU A 409 18.12 -12.49 -22.24
C GLU A 409 17.20 -11.86 -21.21
N ARG A 410 15.94 -11.62 -21.55
CA ARG A 410 14.92 -11.13 -20.63
C ARG A 410 14.78 -12.02 -19.38
N ASN A 411 14.69 -13.34 -19.57
CA ASN A 411 14.57 -14.29 -18.46
C ASN A 411 15.79 -14.22 -17.52
N CYS A 412 16.95 -13.81 -18.00
CA CYS A 412 18.10 -13.56 -17.13
C CYS A 412 17.89 -12.31 -16.25
N TYR A 413 17.41 -11.21 -16.84
CA TYR A 413 17.10 -9.99 -16.09
C TYR A 413 16.00 -10.17 -15.05
N GLU A 414 15.11 -11.13 -15.25
CA GLU A 414 13.99 -11.43 -14.33
C GLU A 414 14.38 -12.41 -13.20
N ARG A 415 15.60 -12.95 -13.21
CA ARG A 415 16.08 -13.74 -12.09
C ARG A 415 16.09 -12.90 -10.83
N GLY A 416 15.51 -13.45 -9.78
CA GLY A 416 15.55 -12.82 -8.46
C GLY A 416 16.98 -12.83 -7.92
N VAL A 417 17.54 -11.64 -7.74
CA VAL A 417 18.81 -11.40 -7.06
C VAL A 417 18.50 -10.67 -5.76
N HIS A 418 19.19 -11.02 -4.68
CA HIS A 418 19.05 -10.33 -3.40
C HIS A 418 19.99 -9.13 -3.36
N PHE A 419 19.44 -7.93 -3.45
CA PHE A 419 20.22 -6.71 -3.57
C PHE A 419 20.66 -6.09 -2.23
N GLY A 420 20.39 -6.74 -1.09
CA GLY A 420 20.78 -6.21 0.23
C GLY A 420 22.27 -5.93 0.35
N TYR A 421 23.13 -6.82 -0.14
CA TYR A 421 24.59 -6.58 -0.13
C TYR A 421 24.99 -5.39 -1.00
N LEU A 422 24.41 -5.23 -2.18
CA LEU A 422 24.69 -4.10 -3.07
C LEU A 422 24.46 -2.74 -2.38
N LEU A 423 23.35 -2.63 -1.65
CA LEU A 423 23.04 -1.42 -0.91
C LEU A 423 24.03 -1.19 0.25
N ALA A 424 24.41 -2.26 0.96
CA ALA A 424 25.40 -2.18 2.03
C ALA A 424 26.78 -1.76 1.49
N GLU A 425 27.21 -2.30 0.35
CA GLU A 425 28.46 -1.95 -0.33
C GLU A 425 28.48 -0.48 -0.79
N ALA A 426 27.32 0.04 -1.25
CA ALA A 426 27.15 1.44 -1.60
C ALA A 426 27.14 2.38 -0.37
N GLY A 427 27.17 1.86 0.85
CA GLY A 427 27.20 2.65 2.08
C GLY A 427 25.85 3.22 2.50
N ILE A 428 24.76 2.71 1.94
CA ILE A 428 23.40 3.09 2.31
C ILE A 428 23.08 2.62 3.72
N ASP A 429 22.38 3.43 4.52
CA ASP A 429 21.91 3.02 5.85
C ASP A 429 20.83 1.94 5.70
N LEU A 430 21.27 0.69 5.84
CA LEU A 430 20.48 -0.52 5.61
C LEU A 430 20.36 -1.31 6.90
N ARG A 431 19.12 -1.60 7.29
CA ARG A 431 18.80 -2.51 8.39
C ARG A 431 17.94 -3.67 7.92
N PHE A 432 18.05 -4.78 8.64
CA PHE A 432 17.22 -5.97 8.48
C PHE A 432 16.45 -6.26 9.75
N LYS A 433 15.21 -6.70 9.62
CA LYS A 433 14.44 -7.26 10.73
C LYS A 433 14.99 -8.64 11.07
N ALA A 434 15.82 -8.71 12.11
CA ALA A 434 16.29 -9.96 12.66
C ALA A 434 15.24 -10.51 13.61
N TYR A 435 14.75 -11.70 13.34
CA TYR A 435 13.83 -12.45 14.18
C TYR A 435 14.14 -13.93 14.05
N SER A 436 13.82 -14.69 15.07
CA SER A 436 13.86 -16.14 15.01
C SER A 436 12.46 -16.67 14.77
N TYR A 437 12.33 -17.52 13.77
CA TYR A 437 11.09 -18.25 13.57
C TYR A 437 11.32 -19.73 13.82
N ARG A 438 10.33 -20.35 14.42
CA ARG A 438 10.32 -21.79 14.65
C ARG A 438 10.20 -22.52 13.32
N TRP A 439 10.40 -23.82 13.33
CA TRP A 439 10.14 -24.69 12.19
C TRP A 439 8.70 -24.63 11.64
N ASP A 440 7.79 -24.02 12.35
CA ASP A 440 6.48 -23.65 11.85
C ASP A 440 6.54 -22.18 11.43
N VAL A 441 6.44 -21.93 10.13
CA VAL A 441 6.40 -20.59 9.52
C VAL A 441 5.29 -19.70 10.08
N SER A 442 4.27 -20.28 10.73
CA SER A 442 3.21 -19.53 11.41
C SER A 442 3.71 -18.67 12.58
N TYR A 443 4.97 -18.83 12.99
CA TYR A 443 5.61 -18.00 14.02
C TYR A 443 6.54 -16.92 13.47
N ALA A 444 6.68 -16.81 12.15
CA ALA A 444 7.45 -15.73 11.56
C ALA A 444 6.83 -14.36 11.90
N GLU A 445 7.68 -13.39 12.17
CA GLU A 445 7.33 -11.99 12.44
C GLU A 445 7.89 -11.13 11.31
N GLN A 446 7.44 -11.40 10.09
CA GLN A 446 8.01 -10.84 8.87
C GLN A 446 7.88 -9.33 8.80
N MET A 447 8.91 -8.68 8.28
CA MET A 447 8.78 -7.38 7.64
C MET A 447 8.03 -7.59 6.32
N HIS A 448 6.79 -7.16 6.21
CA HIS A 448 5.98 -7.41 5.02
C HIS A 448 5.38 -6.14 4.42
N HIS A 449 5.81 -4.96 4.89
CA HIS A 449 5.53 -3.69 4.22
C HIS A 449 6.04 -3.66 2.78
N LYS A 450 5.51 -2.75 1.99
CA LYS A 450 5.93 -2.45 0.62
C LYS A 450 5.68 -0.97 0.37
N TYR A 451 6.45 -0.11 1.06
CA TYR A 451 6.29 1.32 0.87
C TYR A 451 7.62 2.06 0.73
N ILE A 452 7.53 3.21 0.09
CA ILE A 452 8.59 4.19 -0.08
C ILE A 452 8.04 5.53 0.40
N ILE A 453 8.79 6.24 1.23
CA ILE A 453 8.50 7.63 1.64
C ILE A 453 9.55 8.53 1.00
N ILE A 454 9.11 9.61 0.38
CA ILE A 454 9.96 10.58 -0.29
C ILE A 454 9.78 11.94 0.42
N ASP A 455 10.87 12.50 0.95
CA ASP A 455 10.95 13.82 1.58
C ASP A 455 9.89 14.08 2.67
N GLY A 456 9.36 13.01 3.29
CA GLY A 456 8.27 13.12 4.25
C GLY A 456 6.96 13.70 3.69
N THR A 457 6.84 13.85 2.38
CA THR A 457 5.69 14.46 1.69
C THR A 457 4.93 13.52 0.78
N THR A 458 5.54 12.44 0.36
CA THR A 458 4.94 11.46 -0.57
C THR A 458 5.19 10.04 -0.09
N VAL A 459 4.15 9.20 -0.15
CA VAL A 459 4.23 7.76 0.15
C VAL A 459 3.73 6.97 -1.05
N ALA A 460 4.52 6.00 -1.52
CA ALA A 460 4.07 4.99 -2.47
C ALA A 460 3.91 3.66 -1.72
N SER A 461 2.68 3.13 -1.62
CA SER A 461 2.38 1.91 -0.85
C SER A 461 1.30 1.07 -1.53
N GLY A 462 1.33 -0.25 -1.30
CA GLY A 462 0.35 -1.18 -1.83
C GLY A 462 0.71 -2.66 -1.64
N SER A 463 0.29 -3.49 -2.58
CA SER A 463 0.54 -4.92 -2.53
C SER A 463 1.86 -5.34 -3.21
N TYR A 464 2.48 -4.45 -4.00
CA TYR A 464 3.59 -4.72 -4.90
C TYR A 464 4.89 -5.08 -4.16
N ASN A 465 5.30 -6.34 -4.22
CA ASN A 465 6.64 -6.74 -3.80
C ASN A 465 7.69 -6.17 -4.77
N PHE A 466 8.80 -5.64 -4.26
CA PHE A 466 9.84 -5.08 -5.12
C PHE A 466 10.64 -6.19 -5.82
N SER A 467 9.98 -6.85 -6.79
CA SER A 467 10.54 -8.00 -7.51
C SER A 467 10.08 -8.06 -8.96
N SER A 468 10.88 -8.70 -9.82
CA SER A 468 10.50 -8.95 -11.22
C SER A 468 9.29 -9.88 -11.35
N ASN A 469 9.08 -10.78 -10.39
CA ASN A 469 7.89 -11.64 -10.37
C ASN A 469 6.62 -10.82 -10.13
N ALA A 470 6.66 -9.87 -9.20
CA ALA A 470 5.56 -8.94 -8.95
C ALA A 470 5.23 -8.14 -10.22
N GLU A 471 6.24 -7.67 -10.94
CA GLU A 471 6.07 -6.86 -12.14
C GLU A 471 5.41 -7.61 -13.31
N PHE A 472 5.77 -8.88 -13.54
CA PHE A 472 5.45 -9.55 -14.78
C PHE A 472 4.58 -10.80 -14.67
N ASP A 473 4.35 -11.31 -13.46
CA ASP A 473 3.60 -12.55 -13.25
C ASP A 473 2.47 -12.45 -12.24
N THR A 474 2.34 -11.28 -11.55
CA THR A 474 1.29 -11.07 -10.56
C THR A 474 0.47 -9.81 -10.85
N PHE A 475 -0.77 -9.80 -10.37
CA PHE A 475 -1.60 -8.59 -10.29
C PHE A 475 -1.32 -7.89 -8.97
N GLU A 476 -0.79 -6.66 -9.06
CA GLU A 476 -0.36 -5.84 -7.94
C GLU A 476 -0.79 -4.39 -8.11
N ASN A 477 -0.89 -3.68 -7.00
CA ASN A 477 -1.11 -2.23 -6.99
C ASN A 477 -0.08 -1.50 -6.15
N VAL A 478 0.12 -0.23 -6.48
CA VAL A 478 0.74 0.80 -5.64
C VAL A 478 -0.08 2.07 -5.82
N ILE A 479 -0.44 2.74 -4.73
CA ILE A 479 -1.02 4.07 -4.75
C ILE A 479 0.01 5.07 -4.24
N VAL A 480 0.06 6.25 -4.87
CA VAL A 480 0.98 7.34 -4.51
C VAL A 480 0.17 8.38 -3.75
N TYR A 481 0.35 8.43 -2.44
CA TYR A 481 -0.27 9.37 -1.53
C TYR A 481 0.63 10.60 -1.39
N ASP A 482 0.09 11.78 -1.58
CA ASP A 482 0.77 13.05 -1.28
C ASP A 482 0.20 13.69 0.00
N SER A 483 1.05 14.42 0.72
CA SER A 483 0.68 15.07 1.98
C SER A 483 -0.36 16.18 1.81
N PHE A 484 -0.53 16.66 0.59
CA PHE A 484 -1.53 17.65 0.24
C PHE A 484 -2.95 17.06 0.29
N ARG A 485 -3.14 15.90 -0.34
CA ARG A 485 -4.43 15.21 -0.42
C ARG A 485 -4.69 14.35 0.82
N TYR A 486 -3.63 13.82 1.44
CA TYR A 486 -3.65 12.94 2.60
C TYR A 486 -2.81 13.49 3.75
N PRO A 487 -3.19 14.64 4.33
CA PRO A 487 -2.32 15.39 5.23
C PRO A 487 -1.89 14.64 6.49
N GLY A 488 -2.70 13.76 7.03
CA GLY A 488 -2.32 12.92 8.19
C GLY A 488 -1.55 11.67 7.82
N LEU A 489 -1.92 11.05 6.71
CA LEU A 489 -1.46 9.72 6.31
C LEU A 489 0.06 9.62 6.12
N VAL A 490 0.66 10.57 5.42
CA VAL A 490 2.11 10.59 5.15
C VAL A 490 2.91 10.70 6.45
N GLY A 491 2.41 11.51 7.39
CA GLY A 491 2.99 11.62 8.74
C GLY A 491 2.95 10.29 9.50
N GLU A 492 1.83 9.58 9.46
CA GLU A 492 1.67 8.28 10.10
C GLU A 492 2.62 7.21 9.52
N PHE A 493 2.84 7.19 8.19
CA PHE A 493 3.85 6.33 7.58
C PHE A 493 5.27 6.68 8.03
N THR A 494 5.58 7.97 8.17
CA THR A 494 6.88 8.43 8.66
C THR A 494 7.11 8.04 10.12
N GLU A 495 6.09 8.16 10.96
CA GLU A 495 6.14 7.71 12.36
C GLU A 495 6.32 6.19 12.43
N ASN A 496 5.56 5.41 11.66
CA ASN A 496 5.71 3.96 11.59
C ASN A 496 7.11 3.56 11.12
N PHE A 497 7.65 4.21 10.08
CA PHE A 497 9.02 3.91 9.63
C PHE A 497 10.04 4.12 10.75
N ASN A 498 9.94 5.24 11.49
CA ASN A 498 10.85 5.52 12.59
C ASN A 498 10.68 4.52 13.75
N GLU A 499 9.47 4.04 14.00
CA GLU A 499 9.20 3.01 15.01
C GLU A 499 9.86 1.67 14.63
N ILE A 500 9.58 1.16 13.42
CA ILE A 500 10.13 -0.13 12.97
C ILE A 500 11.65 -0.06 12.76
N TRP A 501 12.18 1.09 12.36
CA TRP A 501 13.62 1.33 12.24
C TRP A 501 14.36 1.14 13.55
N ASN A 502 13.72 1.43 14.69
CA ASN A 502 14.28 1.32 16.03
C ASN A 502 13.79 0.05 16.77
N THR A 503 13.18 -0.89 16.06
CA THR A 503 12.72 -2.16 16.64
C THR A 503 13.87 -2.84 17.41
N GLY A 504 13.63 -3.15 18.68
CA GLY A 504 14.61 -3.86 19.52
C GLY A 504 15.89 -3.08 19.82
N GLU A 505 15.84 -1.74 19.79
CA GLU A 505 16.99 -0.91 20.14
C GLU A 505 17.55 -1.31 21.51
N GLY A 506 18.87 -1.52 21.57
CA GLY A 506 19.58 -1.95 22.77
C GLY A 506 19.51 -3.45 23.10
N LEU A 507 18.79 -4.26 22.32
CA LEU A 507 18.71 -5.71 22.54
C LEU A 507 19.89 -6.48 21.93
N TYR A 508 20.48 -5.97 20.86
CA TYR A 508 21.53 -6.68 20.10
C TYR A 508 22.77 -6.99 20.93
N GLU A 509 23.36 -6.00 21.60
CA GLU A 509 24.59 -6.20 22.39
C GLU A 509 24.41 -7.20 23.56
N PRO A 510 23.35 -7.12 24.39
CA PRO A 510 23.09 -8.14 25.40
C PRO A 510 22.91 -9.54 24.81
N PHE A 511 22.16 -9.65 23.71
CA PHE A 511 21.92 -10.93 23.03
C PHE A 511 23.24 -11.55 22.52
N MET A 512 24.08 -10.79 21.83
CA MET A 512 25.38 -11.24 21.34
C MET A 512 26.31 -11.66 22.47
N LYS A 513 26.29 -10.93 23.58
CA LYS A 513 27.10 -11.27 24.76
C LYS A 513 26.66 -12.61 25.37
N ASP A 514 25.38 -12.89 25.41
CA ASP A 514 24.87 -14.17 25.92
C ASP A 514 25.25 -15.33 24.99
N LEU A 515 25.24 -15.09 23.65
CA LEU A 515 25.76 -16.04 22.66
C LEU A 515 27.25 -16.34 22.84
N GLU A 516 28.09 -15.30 22.97
CA GLU A 516 29.52 -15.42 23.12
C GLU A 516 29.93 -16.17 24.42
N LEU A 517 29.25 -15.90 25.52
CA LEU A 517 29.55 -16.50 26.80
C LEU A 517 29.16 -17.97 26.89
N GLY A 518 28.34 -18.47 25.95
CA GLY A 518 27.80 -19.82 26.00
C GLY A 518 27.08 -20.12 27.33
N THR A 519 26.63 -19.05 28.01
CA THR A 519 26.01 -19.13 29.33
C THR A 519 24.59 -19.66 29.25
N SER A 520 24.00 -19.63 28.07
CA SER A 520 22.75 -20.33 27.81
C SER A 520 23.08 -21.60 27.02
N THR A 521 22.93 -22.73 27.68
CA THR A 521 22.80 -24.04 27.00
C THR A 521 21.56 -24.08 26.08
N ASN A 522 20.77 -23.02 26.10
CA ASN A 522 19.60 -22.78 25.30
C ASN A 522 19.74 -21.39 24.70
N ILE A 523 20.29 -21.28 23.52
CA ILE A 523 20.16 -20.08 22.72
C ILE A 523 18.68 -19.93 22.45
N PRO A 524 18.06 -18.82 22.89
CA PRO A 524 16.66 -18.62 22.59
C PRO A 524 16.53 -18.48 21.09
N LEU A 525 15.89 -19.43 20.46
CA LEU A 525 15.53 -19.35 19.06
C LEU A 525 14.44 -18.35 18.77
N ILE A 526 13.75 -17.93 19.81
CA ILE A 526 12.76 -16.88 19.77
C ILE A 526 13.36 -15.78 20.62
N PHE A 527 13.82 -14.76 19.95
CA PHE A 527 14.20 -13.49 20.53
C PHE A 527 13.21 -12.42 20.03
N GLU A 528 13.09 -11.34 20.76
CA GLU A 528 12.34 -10.19 20.31
C GLU A 528 12.96 -9.65 19.00
N PRO A 529 12.15 -9.25 18.01
CA PRO A 529 12.67 -8.71 16.75
C PRO A 529 13.62 -7.53 16.97
N MET A 530 14.64 -7.44 16.15
CA MET A 530 15.64 -6.36 16.20
C MET A 530 15.88 -5.81 14.79
N ALA A 531 15.89 -4.50 14.64
CA ALA A 531 16.36 -3.82 13.45
C ALA A 531 17.86 -3.61 13.54
N ILE A 532 18.64 -4.39 12.82
CA ILE A 532 20.11 -4.36 12.90
C ILE A 532 20.76 -4.15 11.52
N SER A 533 21.96 -3.57 11.52
CA SER A 533 22.72 -3.30 10.31
C SER A 533 23.08 -4.59 9.54
N TRP A 534 23.41 -4.46 8.26
CA TRP A 534 23.92 -5.60 7.48
C TRP A 534 25.11 -6.28 8.15
N LEU A 535 26.05 -5.49 8.71
CA LEU A 535 27.25 -6.02 9.38
C LEU A 535 26.89 -6.80 10.64
N ASP A 536 26.02 -6.24 11.49
CA ASP A 536 25.58 -6.90 12.71
C ASP A 536 24.77 -8.17 12.41
N PHE A 537 23.97 -8.14 11.34
CA PHE A 537 23.23 -9.32 10.90
C PHE A 537 24.18 -10.43 10.40
N ALA A 538 25.25 -10.07 9.67
CA ALA A 538 26.28 -11.01 9.24
C ALA A 538 26.96 -11.68 10.45
N ILE A 539 27.34 -10.90 11.45
CA ILE A 539 27.97 -11.40 12.69
C ILE A 539 26.98 -12.28 13.46
N LEU A 540 25.73 -11.86 13.60
CA LEU A 540 24.68 -12.64 14.25
C LEU A 540 24.51 -14.01 13.59
N LYS A 541 24.44 -14.06 12.25
CA LYS A 541 24.33 -15.31 11.49
C LYS A 541 25.53 -16.23 11.72
N GLU A 542 26.74 -15.70 11.72
CA GLU A 542 27.95 -16.50 11.99
C GLU A 542 27.95 -17.11 13.41
N GLU A 543 27.52 -16.34 14.39
CA GLU A 543 27.44 -16.83 15.77
C GLU A 543 26.32 -17.88 15.94
N ILE A 544 25.18 -17.70 15.32
CA ILE A 544 24.10 -18.70 15.34
C ILE A 544 24.59 -20.00 14.66
N GLU A 545 25.20 -19.90 13.48
CA GLU A 545 25.73 -21.06 12.76
C GLU A 545 26.82 -21.80 13.54
N ARG A 546 27.62 -21.08 14.31
CA ARG A 546 28.67 -21.68 15.17
C ARG A 546 28.10 -22.56 16.28
N VAL A 547 26.92 -22.23 16.79
CA VAL A 547 26.33 -22.89 17.98
C VAL A 547 25.13 -23.78 17.64
N CYS A 548 24.56 -23.62 16.46
CA CYS A 548 23.40 -24.37 15.99
C CYS A 548 23.73 -25.14 14.69
N PRO A 549 23.29 -26.40 14.55
CA PRO A 549 23.36 -27.08 13.28
C PRO A 549 22.39 -26.45 12.29
N ASP A 550 22.75 -26.48 11.02
CA ASP A 550 21.85 -26.06 9.93
C ASP A 550 20.53 -26.83 10.00
N VAL A 551 19.41 -26.12 9.92
CA VAL A 551 18.06 -26.70 9.98
C VAL A 551 17.77 -27.72 8.86
N PHE A 552 18.50 -27.64 7.75
CA PHE A 552 18.42 -28.59 6.64
C PHE A 552 19.40 -29.76 6.76
N SER A 553 20.32 -29.71 7.75
CA SER A 553 21.28 -30.80 8.00
C SER A 553 20.59 -32.06 8.51
N ASP A 554 21.24 -33.20 8.30
CA ASP A 554 20.72 -34.47 8.82
C ASP A 554 20.80 -34.49 10.37
N GLU A 555 21.77 -33.83 10.96
CA GLU A 555 21.92 -33.68 12.42
C GLU A 555 20.68 -33.00 13.03
N PHE A 556 20.23 -31.88 12.43
CA PHE A 556 19.03 -31.19 12.90
C PHE A 556 17.75 -32.01 12.66
N LYS A 557 17.61 -32.61 11.47
CA LYS A 557 16.44 -33.43 11.11
C LYS A 557 16.29 -34.68 11.97
N ASP A 558 17.40 -35.28 12.39
CA ASP A 558 17.38 -36.50 13.22
C ASP A 558 16.94 -36.22 14.66
N ASP A 559 17.26 -35.04 15.22
CA ASP A 559 16.83 -34.64 16.56
C ASP A 559 16.43 -33.16 16.63
N PRO A 560 15.36 -32.73 15.94
CA PRO A 560 14.93 -31.32 15.96
C PRO A 560 14.55 -30.83 17.35
N ARG A 561 14.15 -31.73 18.26
CA ARG A 561 13.77 -31.36 19.64
C ARG A 561 14.99 -31.19 20.54
N GLY A 562 16.06 -31.95 20.30
CA GLY A 562 17.33 -31.78 20.99
C GLY A 562 17.99 -30.44 20.65
N HIS A 563 17.70 -29.90 19.45
CA HIS A 563 18.13 -28.57 19.01
C HIS A 563 17.01 -27.54 19.13
N GLY A 564 16.10 -27.74 20.09
CA GLY A 564 14.89 -26.94 20.27
C GLY A 564 15.11 -25.45 20.54
N SER A 565 16.34 -25.07 20.85
CA SER A 565 16.78 -23.69 20.95
C SER A 565 17.52 -23.19 19.69
N CYS A 566 17.75 -23.99 18.67
CA CYS A 566 18.36 -23.54 17.41
C CYS A 566 17.33 -23.06 16.38
N GLU A 567 17.73 -22.16 15.52
CA GLU A 567 16.87 -21.55 14.48
C GLU A 567 16.09 -22.63 13.72
N ARG A 568 14.85 -22.36 13.51
CA ARG A 568 13.95 -23.29 12.88
C ARG A 568 13.12 -22.60 11.83
#